data_95c1b3782375b9e7e63b9d0081b72e37
#
_entry.id   95c1b3782375b9e7e63b9d0081b72e37
#
_cell.length_a   1.000
_cell.length_b   1.000
_cell.length_c   1.000
_cell.angle_alpha   90.00
_cell.angle_beta   90.00
_cell.angle_gamma   90.00
#
_symmetry.space_group_name_H-M   'P 1'
#
loop_
_entity.id
_entity.type
_entity.pdbx_description
1 polymer ?
#
loop_
_entity_poly.entity_id
_entity_poly.type
_entity_poly.pdbx_seq_one_letter_code
_entity_poly.pdbx_strand_id
1 'polypeptide(L)'
;MDKQYKSFKQFYPHYLSEHMNPICRGLHFIGTLCVIGIIIISFDNIKALFIAPVCGYGFAWVGHFFFEKNRPATFTYPLYSFIGDWAMFKDILFGKESIVNPKLPITN
;
A
#
# COMPACT_ATOMS: atom_id res chain seq x y z
N MET A 1 -4.80 10.92 -19.56
CA MET A 1 -5.74 9.87 -19.14
C MET A 1 -6.66 10.41 -18.05
N ASP A 2 -7.94 10.32 -18.28
CA ASP A 2 -8.92 10.79 -17.32
C ASP A 2 -8.94 9.90 -16.10
N LYS A 3 -8.93 10.53 -14.93
CA LYS A 3 -8.98 9.79 -13.68
C LYS A 3 -10.43 9.53 -13.31
N GLN A 4 -10.73 8.26 -13.10
CA GLN A 4 -12.08 7.80 -12.80
C GLN A 4 -12.51 8.16 -11.37
N TYR A 5 -11.56 8.16 -10.43
CA TYR A 5 -11.87 8.37 -9.02
C TYR A 5 -11.55 9.82 -8.63
N LYS A 6 -12.52 10.49 -8.02
CA LYS A 6 -12.41 11.91 -7.67
C LYS A 6 -12.20 12.13 -6.18
N SER A 7 -12.26 11.07 -5.37
CA SER A 7 -11.99 11.16 -3.94
C SER A 7 -11.33 9.88 -3.48
N PHE A 8 -10.64 9.95 -2.35
CA PHE A 8 -10.05 8.75 -1.77
C PHE A 8 -11.11 7.74 -1.38
N LYS A 9 -12.25 8.21 -0.89
CA LYS A 9 -13.34 7.31 -0.50
C LYS A 9 -13.81 6.47 -1.69
N GLN A 10 -13.87 7.06 -2.88
CA GLN A 10 -14.22 6.32 -4.09
C GLN A 10 -13.10 5.39 -4.54
N PHE A 11 -11.86 5.81 -4.34
CA PHE A 11 -10.70 5.08 -4.81
C PHE A 11 -10.39 3.84 -3.95
N TYR A 12 -10.57 3.92 -2.64
CA TYR A 12 -10.08 2.89 -1.73
C TYR A 12 -10.63 1.48 -2.00
N PRO A 13 -11.93 1.30 -2.30
CA PRO A 13 -12.42 -0.04 -2.65
C PRO A 13 -11.71 -0.62 -3.89
N HIS A 14 -11.43 0.22 -4.88
CA HIS A 14 -10.66 -0.20 -6.04
C HIS A 14 -9.23 -0.59 -5.63
N TYR A 15 -8.60 0.21 -4.78
CA TYR A 15 -7.27 -0.10 -4.27
C TYR A 15 -7.24 -1.47 -3.60
N LEU A 16 -8.20 -1.74 -2.73
CA LEU A 16 -8.28 -3.03 -2.05
C LEU A 16 -8.50 -4.18 -3.03
N SER A 17 -9.29 -3.96 -4.07
CA SER A 17 -9.55 -4.99 -5.07
C SER A 17 -8.30 -5.37 -5.86
N GLU A 18 -7.32 -4.47 -5.93
CA GLU A 18 -6.06 -4.73 -6.60
C GLU A 18 -5.00 -5.30 -5.66
N HIS A 19 -5.37 -5.54 -4.41
CA HIS A 19 -4.47 -6.10 -3.38
C HIS A 19 -5.12 -7.31 -2.73
N MET A 20 -5.52 -8.30 -3.55
CA MET A 20 -6.22 -9.47 -3.05
C MET A 20 -5.31 -10.67 -2.79
N ASN A 21 -4.06 -10.63 -3.27
CA ASN A 21 -3.12 -11.72 -3.01
C ASN A 21 -2.56 -11.56 -1.60
N PRO A 22 -2.62 -12.62 -0.74
CA PRO A 22 -2.12 -12.52 0.63
C PRO A 22 -0.64 -12.15 0.72
N ILE A 23 0.18 -12.65 -0.20
CA ILE A 23 1.62 -12.32 -0.20
C ILE A 23 1.81 -10.86 -0.54
N CYS A 24 1.05 -10.33 -1.51
CA CYS A 24 1.12 -8.92 -1.86
C CYS A 24 0.73 -8.04 -0.67
N ARG A 25 -0.36 -8.35 0.02
CA ARG A 25 -0.76 -7.60 1.22
C ARG A 25 0.28 -7.69 2.31
N GLY A 26 0.86 -8.88 2.52
CA GLY A 26 1.92 -9.06 3.50
C GLY A 26 3.13 -8.22 3.19
N LEU A 27 3.53 -8.17 1.91
CA LEU A 27 4.67 -7.35 1.49
C LEU A 27 4.40 -5.86 1.68
N HIS A 28 3.17 -5.41 1.39
CA HIS A 28 2.80 -4.02 1.66
C HIS A 28 2.87 -3.72 3.16
N PHE A 29 2.38 -4.64 3.98
CA PHE A 29 2.39 -4.45 5.43
C PHE A 29 3.83 -4.38 5.96
N ILE A 30 4.68 -5.31 5.55
CA ILE A 30 6.08 -5.34 5.96
C ILE A 30 6.80 -4.09 5.46
N GLY A 31 6.55 -3.69 4.21
CA GLY A 31 7.16 -2.48 3.66
C GLY A 31 6.81 -1.24 4.46
N THR A 32 5.54 -1.12 4.88
CA THR A 32 5.12 0.00 5.71
C THR A 32 5.77 -0.02 7.08
N LEU A 33 5.89 -1.21 7.71
CA LEU A 33 6.62 -1.34 8.98
C LEU A 33 8.07 -0.88 8.83
N CYS A 34 8.73 -1.27 7.73
CA CYS A 34 10.10 -0.84 7.48
C CYS A 34 10.20 0.67 7.30
N VAL A 35 9.23 1.27 6.60
CA VAL A 35 9.19 2.72 6.43
C VAL A 35 9.05 3.41 7.78
N ILE A 36 8.16 2.92 8.64
CA ILE A 36 7.99 3.47 9.99
C ILE A 36 9.30 3.40 10.76
N GLY A 37 9.99 2.25 10.73
CA GLY A 37 11.29 2.10 11.38
C GLY A 37 12.33 3.08 10.85
N ILE A 38 12.37 3.27 9.53
CA ILE A 38 13.28 4.22 8.90
C ILE A 38 12.97 5.64 9.34
N ILE A 39 11.69 6.01 9.43
CA ILE A 39 11.29 7.34 9.89
C ILE A 39 11.80 7.57 11.33
N ILE A 40 11.66 6.57 12.19
CA ILE A 40 12.13 6.67 13.57
C ILE A 40 13.65 6.88 13.60
N ILE A 41 14.40 6.09 12.83
CA ILE A 41 15.86 6.24 12.75
C ILE A 41 16.25 7.62 12.23
N SER A 42 15.45 8.20 11.33
CA SER A 42 15.77 9.47 10.69
C SER A 42 15.79 10.65 11.66
N PHE A 43 15.22 10.51 12.85
CA PHE A 43 15.33 11.56 13.87
C PHE A 43 16.77 11.74 14.32
N ASP A 44 17.59 10.70 14.30
CA ASP A 44 19.02 10.79 14.58
C ASP A 44 19.86 10.94 13.32
N ASN A 45 19.38 10.49 12.19
CA ASN A 45 20.14 10.51 10.94
C ASN A 45 19.17 10.76 9.77
N ILE A 46 19.02 12.04 9.43
CA ILE A 46 18.05 12.46 8.40
C ILE A 46 18.29 11.78 7.04
N LYS A 47 19.54 11.38 6.77
CA LYS A 47 19.86 10.73 5.50
C LYS A 47 19.13 9.39 5.34
N ALA A 48 18.70 8.77 6.45
CA ALA A 48 17.94 7.52 6.38
C ALA A 48 16.62 7.69 5.62
N LEU A 49 16.05 8.90 5.61
CA LEU A 49 14.79 9.13 4.88
C LEU A 49 14.90 8.84 3.38
N PHE A 50 16.10 8.93 2.80
CA PHE A 50 16.26 8.61 1.37
C PHE A 50 16.04 7.13 1.08
N ILE A 51 16.15 6.26 2.08
CA ILE A 51 15.91 4.82 1.91
C ILE A 51 14.43 4.48 1.97
N ALA A 52 13.61 5.30 2.63
CA ALA A 52 12.21 4.99 2.85
C ALA A 52 11.42 4.72 1.56
N PRO A 53 11.50 5.58 0.52
CA PRO A 53 10.78 5.28 -0.72
C PRO A 53 11.24 3.98 -1.37
N VAL A 54 12.54 3.69 -1.32
CA VAL A 54 13.07 2.46 -1.91
C VAL A 54 12.48 1.24 -1.21
N CYS A 55 12.44 1.25 0.13
CA CYS A 55 11.87 0.14 0.88
C CYS A 55 10.36 0.02 0.66
N GLY A 56 9.63 1.12 0.77
CA GLY A 56 8.18 1.11 0.62
C GLY A 56 7.75 0.63 -0.76
N TYR A 57 8.26 1.26 -1.80
CA TYR A 57 7.91 0.88 -3.17
C TYR A 57 8.52 -0.45 -3.57
N GLY A 58 9.71 -0.79 -3.07
CA GLY A 58 10.33 -2.06 -3.39
C GLY A 58 9.48 -3.25 -2.97
N PHE A 59 9.05 -3.27 -1.72
CA PHE A 59 8.16 -4.33 -1.23
C PHE A 59 6.83 -4.35 -1.97
N ALA A 60 6.23 -3.15 -2.16
CA ALA A 60 4.92 -3.05 -2.80
C ALA A 60 4.97 -3.54 -4.25
N TRP A 61 6.00 -3.12 -5.00
CA TRP A 61 6.11 -3.48 -6.43
C TRP A 61 6.42 -4.95 -6.62
N VAL A 62 7.23 -5.56 -5.74
CA VAL A 62 7.43 -7.00 -5.77
C VAL A 62 6.08 -7.71 -5.61
N GLY A 63 5.26 -7.23 -4.67
CA GLY A 63 3.92 -7.80 -4.48
C GLY A 63 3.06 -7.70 -5.73
N HIS A 64 3.05 -6.53 -6.38
CA HIS A 64 2.22 -6.34 -7.56
C HIS A 64 2.72 -7.11 -8.77
N PHE A 65 4.02 -7.02 -9.06
CA PHE A 65 4.52 -7.61 -10.30
C PHE A 65 4.69 -9.12 -10.23
N PHE A 66 4.98 -9.67 -9.05
CA PHE A 66 5.27 -11.09 -8.94
C PHE A 66 4.13 -11.92 -8.35
N PHE A 67 3.24 -11.33 -7.58
CA PHE A 67 2.19 -12.07 -6.89
C PHE A 67 0.78 -11.67 -7.32
N GLU A 68 0.44 -10.38 -7.33
CA GLU A 68 -0.85 -9.92 -7.86
C GLU A 68 -0.87 -10.01 -9.38
N LYS A 69 0.27 -9.81 -10.02
CA LYS A 69 0.43 -9.77 -11.46
C LYS A 69 -0.40 -8.66 -12.09
N ASN A 70 -0.36 -7.51 -11.44
CA ASN A 70 -1.02 -6.32 -11.93
C ASN A 70 -0.06 -5.12 -11.84
N ARG A 71 -0.52 -4.00 -12.39
CA ARG A 71 0.25 -2.77 -12.37
C ARG A 71 -0.06 -2.00 -11.09
N PRO A 72 0.96 -1.52 -10.35
CA PRO A 72 0.69 -0.72 -9.15
C PRO A 72 -0.15 0.51 -9.47
N ALA A 73 -1.13 0.80 -8.59
CA ALA A 73 -2.02 1.93 -8.76
C ALA A 73 -1.29 3.26 -8.69
N THR A 74 -0.08 3.28 -8.12
CA THR A 74 0.73 4.48 -7.99
C THR A 74 1.05 5.13 -9.34
N PHE A 75 1.03 4.35 -10.43
CA PHE A 75 1.31 4.90 -11.76
C PHE A 75 0.16 5.72 -12.31
N THR A 76 -1.06 5.54 -11.82
CA THR A 76 -2.23 6.30 -12.24
C THR A 76 -2.71 7.26 -11.17
N TYR A 77 -2.67 6.84 -9.90
CA TYR A 77 -3.15 7.61 -8.75
C TYR A 77 -2.07 7.67 -7.68
N PRO A 78 -0.98 8.44 -7.90
CA PRO A 78 0.15 8.40 -6.96
C PRO A 78 -0.22 8.84 -5.54
N LEU A 79 -1.01 9.91 -5.40
CA LEU A 79 -1.38 10.39 -4.06
C LEU A 79 -2.37 9.45 -3.39
N TYR A 80 -3.42 9.04 -4.10
CA TYR A 80 -4.42 8.13 -3.53
C TYR A 80 -3.80 6.77 -3.20
N SER A 81 -2.87 6.29 -4.03
CA SER A 81 -2.18 5.04 -3.78
C SER A 81 -1.32 5.13 -2.53
N PHE A 82 -0.62 6.26 -2.35
CA PHE A 82 0.18 6.49 -1.15
C PHE A 82 -0.70 6.49 0.10
N ILE A 83 -1.82 7.22 0.05
CA ILE A 83 -2.78 7.23 1.18
C ILE A 83 -3.36 5.84 1.39
N GLY A 84 -3.63 5.11 0.31
CA GLY A 84 -4.15 3.75 0.38
C GLY A 84 -3.22 2.78 1.09
N ASP A 85 -1.91 2.91 0.84
CA ASP A 85 -0.92 2.07 1.52
C ASP A 85 -1.02 2.23 3.04
N TRP A 86 -1.13 3.47 3.52
CA TRP A 86 -1.27 3.73 4.96
C TRP A 86 -2.63 3.31 5.48
N ALA A 87 -3.70 3.53 4.69
CA ALA A 87 -5.06 3.13 5.09
C ALA A 87 -5.17 1.62 5.21
N MET A 88 -4.62 0.87 4.25
CA MET A 88 -4.65 -0.59 4.31
C MET A 88 -3.83 -1.11 5.48
N PHE A 89 -2.66 -0.51 5.73
CA PHE A 89 -1.84 -0.88 6.89
C PHE A 89 -2.64 -0.71 8.18
N LYS A 90 -3.29 0.45 8.35
CA LYS A 90 -4.12 0.72 9.51
C LYS A 90 -5.28 -0.28 9.62
N ASP A 91 -5.96 -0.54 8.52
CA ASP A 91 -7.11 -1.45 8.54
C ASP A 91 -6.71 -2.88 8.84
N ILE A 92 -5.52 -3.32 8.38
CA ILE A 92 -4.99 -4.62 8.76
C ILE A 92 -4.64 -4.65 10.25
N LEU A 93 -3.98 -3.60 10.73
CA LEU A 93 -3.55 -3.52 12.12
C LEU A 93 -4.73 -3.58 13.08
N PHE A 94 -5.86 -2.94 12.73
CA PHE A 94 -7.05 -2.89 13.57
C PHE A 94 -8.08 -3.99 13.24
N GLY A 95 -7.75 -4.90 12.34
CA GLY A 95 -8.61 -6.05 12.06
C GLY A 95 -9.73 -5.82 11.07
N LYS A 96 -9.79 -4.63 10.41
CA LYS A 96 -10.80 -4.35 9.39
C LYS A 96 -10.50 -5.04 8.06
N GLU A 97 -9.21 -5.29 7.79
CA GLU A 97 -8.76 -6.01 6.61
C GLU A 97 -7.86 -7.17 7.05
N SER A 98 -7.79 -8.22 6.24
CA SER A 98 -6.99 -9.40 6.56
C SER A 98 -5.87 -9.57 5.53
N ILE A 99 -4.69 -9.96 6.00
CA ILE A 99 -3.60 -10.34 5.09
C ILE A 99 -3.89 -11.71 4.48
N VAL A 100 -4.24 -12.68 5.32
CA VAL A 100 -4.31 -14.08 4.89
C VAL A 100 -5.65 -14.44 4.27
N ASN A 101 -6.68 -13.65 4.49
CA ASN A 101 -8.04 -13.94 4.01
C ASN A 101 -8.70 -12.69 3.42
N PRO A 102 -8.11 -12.12 2.35
CA PRO A 102 -8.68 -10.91 1.75
C PRO A 102 -10.07 -11.17 1.18
N LYS A 103 -10.96 -10.21 1.33
CA LYS A 103 -12.31 -10.27 0.77
C LYS A 103 -12.51 -9.05 -0.11
N LEU A 104 -13.28 -9.25 -1.20
CA LEU A 104 -13.61 -8.13 -2.06
C LEU A 104 -14.40 -7.09 -1.28
N PRO A 105 -14.04 -5.81 -1.42
CA PRO A 105 -14.75 -4.76 -0.70
C PRO A 105 -16.18 -4.61 -1.19
N ILE A 106 -17.06 -4.23 -0.26
CA ILE A 106 -18.46 -3.94 -0.60
C ILE A 106 -18.49 -2.53 -1.18
N THR A 107 -18.98 -2.43 -2.42
CA THR A 107 -19.13 -1.14 -3.07
C THR A 107 -20.62 -0.86 -3.28
N ASN A 108 -21.08 0.25 -2.79
CA ASN A 108 -22.46 0.68 -2.99
C ASN A 108 -22.53 1.85 -3.94
#